data_a29e7a2f49e05867cda270730108deb4
#
_entry.id   a29e7a2f49e05867cda270730108deb4
#
_cell.length_a   1.000
_cell.length_b   1.000
_cell.length_c   1.000
_cell.angle_alpha   90.00
_cell.angle_beta   90.00
_cell.angle_gamma   90.00
#
_symmetry.space_group_name_H-M   'P 1'
#
loop_
_entity.id
_entity.type
_entity.pdbx_description
1 polymer ?
#
loop_
_entity_poly.entity_id
_entity_poly.type
_entity_poly.pdbx_seq_one_letter_code
_entity_poly.pdbx_strand_id
1 'polypeptide(L)'
;MALAKGFSTIEAAAEAAVRPIVESHGFSLWDVWFAKEGAKWYLRIFIDKPHGVSIDDCESIDGEINSIIDEQYFIDKIDYLEIGSAGLERSVRRLAQLEQSIGKKVRVKTYKLCEGAPSKDFKCVLSGYDGEKLALTGDFGELSLSVADVSAINYDDFDDQELIEDGE
;
A
#
# COMPACT_ATOMS: atom_id res chain seq x y z
N MET A 1 -11.81 -8.46 -4.16
CA MET A 1 -10.97 -7.96 -3.05
C MET A 1 -11.85 -7.26 -2.03
N ALA A 2 -11.73 -7.62 -0.79
CA ALA A 2 -12.35 -6.85 0.28
C ALA A 2 -11.34 -5.80 0.75
N LEU A 3 -11.64 -4.52 0.59
CA LEU A 3 -10.84 -3.45 1.15
C LEU A 3 -10.97 -3.45 2.67
N ALA A 4 -9.85 -3.44 3.36
CA ALA A 4 -9.86 -3.32 4.82
C ALA A 4 -10.36 -1.92 5.18
N LYS A 5 -11.43 -1.87 5.96
CA LYS A 5 -11.98 -0.59 6.45
C LYS A 5 -11.14 0.01 7.57
N GLY A 6 -10.32 -0.83 8.22
CA GLY A 6 -9.43 -0.43 9.28
C GLY A 6 -8.36 -1.46 9.52
N PHE A 7 -7.59 -1.28 10.57
CA PHE A 7 -6.55 -2.20 10.98
C PHE A 7 -7.10 -3.30 11.89
N SER A 8 -6.49 -4.48 11.86
CA SER A 8 -6.69 -5.47 12.92
C SER A 8 -6.21 -4.89 14.26
N THR A 9 -6.57 -5.54 15.37
CA THR A 9 -6.19 -5.04 16.71
C THR A 9 -4.67 -4.86 16.86
N ILE A 10 -3.88 -5.81 16.36
CA ILE A 10 -2.40 -5.74 16.42
C ILE A 10 -1.88 -4.67 15.46
N GLU A 11 -2.41 -4.60 14.24
CA GLU A 11 -2.03 -3.57 13.27
C GLU A 11 -2.35 -2.17 13.78
N ALA A 12 -3.51 -1.96 14.39
CA ALA A 12 -3.89 -0.67 14.96
C ALA A 12 -2.96 -0.25 16.10
N ALA A 13 -2.61 -1.17 16.98
CA ALA A 13 -1.68 -0.91 18.08
C ALA A 13 -0.26 -0.61 17.54
N ALA A 14 0.20 -1.37 16.58
CA ALA A 14 1.50 -1.15 15.94
C ALA A 14 1.52 0.19 15.19
N GLU A 15 0.48 0.49 14.44
CA GLU A 15 0.34 1.76 13.70
C GLU A 15 0.42 2.95 14.65
N ALA A 16 -0.34 2.93 15.74
CA ALA A 16 -0.33 3.98 16.75
C ALA A 16 1.05 4.17 17.40
N ALA A 17 1.77 3.06 17.61
CA ALA A 17 3.11 3.09 18.21
C ALA A 17 4.17 3.64 17.26
N VAL A 18 4.15 3.24 15.98
CA VAL A 18 5.22 3.57 15.03
C VAL A 18 5.00 4.89 14.27
N ARG A 19 3.76 5.32 14.08
CA ARG A 19 3.45 6.55 13.33
C ARG A 19 4.23 7.77 13.82
N PRO A 20 4.28 8.09 15.13
CA PRO A 20 5.04 9.26 15.60
C PRO A 20 6.52 9.18 15.25
N ILE A 21 7.10 7.97 15.29
CA ILE A 21 8.52 7.75 14.96
C ILE A 21 8.75 7.99 13.47
N VAL A 22 7.91 7.38 12.62
CA VAL A 22 7.98 7.54 11.16
C VAL A 22 7.88 9.01 10.77
N GLU A 23 6.89 9.72 11.30
CA GLU A 23 6.66 11.13 11.00
C GLU A 23 7.77 12.04 11.57
N SER A 24 8.36 11.72 12.72
CA SER A 24 9.45 12.50 13.29
C SER A 24 10.72 12.49 12.44
N HIS A 25 10.91 11.45 11.62
CA HIS A 25 12.00 11.34 10.67
C HIS A 25 11.69 11.94 9.29
N GLY A 26 10.52 12.54 9.12
CA GLY A 26 10.10 13.14 7.85
C GLY A 26 9.51 12.17 6.85
N PHE A 27 9.21 10.95 7.27
CA PHE A 27 8.55 9.94 6.44
C PHE A 27 7.05 9.94 6.68
N SER A 28 6.30 9.37 5.74
CA SER A 28 4.89 9.03 5.93
C SER A 28 4.73 7.52 6.09
N LEU A 29 3.75 7.12 6.88
CA LEU A 29 3.41 5.70 7.05
C LEU A 29 2.37 5.32 6.01
N TRP A 30 2.72 4.38 5.13
CA TRP A 30 1.80 3.90 4.10
C TRP A 30 0.90 2.79 4.63
N ASP A 31 1.47 1.78 5.29
CA ASP A 31 0.71 0.64 5.79
C ASP A 31 1.45 -0.11 6.90
N VAL A 32 0.70 -0.86 7.65
CA VAL A 32 1.20 -1.81 8.65
C VAL A 32 0.46 -3.14 8.43
N TRP A 33 1.21 -4.20 8.16
CA TRP A 33 0.68 -5.53 7.90
C TRP A 33 1.11 -6.48 8.99
N PHE A 34 0.16 -7.20 9.59
CA PHE A 34 0.44 -8.33 10.46
C PHE A 34 -0.16 -9.56 9.80
N ALA A 35 0.69 -10.44 9.30
CA ALA A 35 0.27 -11.60 8.53
C ALA A 35 1.16 -12.81 8.77
N LYS A 36 0.57 -13.98 8.66
CA LYS A 36 1.28 -15.24 8.72
C LYS A 36 1.73 -15.64 7.31
N GLU A 37 3.00 -15.91 7.16
CA GLU A 37 3.59 -16.41 5.93
C GLU A 37 4.36 -17.69 6.24
N GLY A 38 3.92 -18.81 5.64
CA GLY A 38 4.40 -20.13 6.05
C GLY A 38 4.06 -20.39 7.51
N ALA A 39 5.07 -20.69 8.34
CA ALA A 39 4.91 -20.98 9.75
C ALA A 39 5.17 -19.76 10.66
N LYS A 40 5.52 -18.61 10.10
CA LYS A 40 5.99 -17.44 10.84
C LYS A 40 5.04 -16.25 10.69
N TRP A 41 4.98 -15.43 11.74
CA TRP A 41 4.22 -14.20 11.76
C TRP A 41 5.12 -13.01 11.51
N TYR A 42 4.73 -12.18 10.53
CA TYR A 42 5.45 -10.97 10.12
C TYR A 42 4.65 -9.73 10.50
N LEU A 43 5.35 -8.77 11.08
CA LEU A 43 4.87 -7.40 11.17
C LEU A 43 5.68 -6.57 10.17
N ARG A 44 5.02 -6.07 9.15
CA ARG A 44 5.64 -5.23 8.11
C ARG A 44 5.15 -3.81 8.20
N ILE A 45 6.11 -2.89 8.18
CA ILE A 45 5.87 -1.46 8.26
C ILE A 45 6.36 -0.86 6.95
N PHE A 46 5.44 -0.24 6.21
CA PHE A 46 5.73 0.39 4.92
C PHE A 46 5.76 1.89 5.07
N ILE A 47 6.91 2.48 4.76
CA ILE A 47 7.13 3.93 4.84
C ILE A 47 7.29 4.53 3.44
N ASP A 48 7.05 5.82 3.34
CA ASP A 48 7.16 6.57 2.10
C ASP A 48 7.76 7.94 2.35
N LYS A 49 8.36 8.52 1.32
CA LYS A 49 8.79 9.92 1.27
C LYS A 49 8.86 10.37 -0.18
N PRO A 50 8.84 11.69 -0.45
CA PRO A 50 9.04 12.19 -1.81
C PRO A 50 10.32 11.64 -2.42
N HIS A 51 10.26 11.20 -3.68
CA HIS A 51 11.36 10.63 -4.46
C HIS A 51 11.85 9.25 -4.00
N GLY A 52 11.07 8.56 -3.15
CA GLY A 52 11.32 7.19 -2.76
C GLY A 52 12.15 7.04 -1.48
N VAL A 53 12.09 5.86 -0.93
CA VAL A 53 12.76 5.46 0.33
C VAL A 53 13.96 4.60 0.01
N SER A 54 15.11 4.93 0.58
CA SER A 54 16.34 4.15 0.47
C SER A 54 16.47 3.12 1.60
N ILE A 55 17.42 2.21 1.46
CA ILE A 55 17.78 1.27 2.53
C ILE A 55 18.28 2.03 3.76
N ASP A 56 19.07 3.09 3.56
CA ASP A 56 19.56 3.92 4.66
C ASP A 56 18.42 4.61 5.41
N ASP A 57 17.36 5.02 4.71
CA ASP A 57 16.16 5.57 5.34
C ASP A 57 15.52 4.56 6.29
N CYS A 58 15.37 3.31 5.84
CA CYS A 58 14.81 2.24 6.67
C CYS A 58 15.70 1.95 7.88
N GLU A 59 17.02 1.90 7.70
CA GLU A 59 17.98 1.68 8.78
C GLU A 59 17.96 2.81 9.80
N SER A 60 17.72 4.05 9.38
CA SER A 60 17.72 5.21 10.28
C SER A 60 16.65 5.16 11.37
N ILE A 61 15.54 4.47 11.11
CA ILE A 61 14.40 4.38 12.04
C ILE A 61 14.28 3.00 12.69
N ASP A 62 15.03 2.01 12.20
CA ASP A 62 14.90 0.61 12.62
C ASP A 62 15.05 0.43 14.15
N GLY A 63 16.05 1.05 14.75
CA GLY A 63 16.31 0.93 16.17
C GLY A 63 15.17 1.48 17.04
N GLU A 64 14.63 2.63 16.70
CA GLU A 64 13.51 3.23 17.44
C GLU A 64 12.23 2.41 17.28
N ILE A 65 11.98 1.93 16.08
CA ILE A 65 10.79 1.11 15.80
C ILE A 65 10.88 -0.22 16.53
N ASN A 66 12.01 -0.91 16.48
CA ASN A 66 12.21 -2.14 17.24
C ASN A 66 12.02 -1.91 18.74
N SER A 67 12.54 -0.83 19.29
CA SER A 67 12.40 -0.51 20.70
C SER A 67 10.94 -0.29 21.11
N ILE A 68 10.17 0.46 20.32
CA ILE A 68 8.77 0.73 20.66
C ILE A 68 7.89 -0.53 20.48
N ILE A 69 8.18 -1.35 19.49
CA ILE A 69 7.44 -2.60 19.27
C ILE A 69 7.74 -3.63 20.37
N ASP A 70 8.97 -3.70 20.87
CA ASP A 70 9.34 -4.59 21.98
C ASP A 70 8.53 -4.32 23.25
N GLU A 71 8.02 -3.12 23.43
CA GLU A 71 7.21 -2.72 24.58
C GLU A 71 5.71 -3.11 24.41
N GLN A 72 5.30 -3.57 23.25
CA GLN A 72 3.90 -3.85 22.98
C GLN A 72 3.45 -5.21 23.52
N TYR A 73 2.17 -5.29 23.92
CA TYR A 73 1.58 -6.52 24.50
C TYR A 73 1.60 -7.71 23.53
N PHE A 74 1.73 -7.47 22.24
CA PHE A 74 1.69 -8.49 21.19
C PHE A 74 3.06 -8.95 20.71
N ILE A 75 4.14 -8.46 21.35
CA ILE A 75 5.52 -8.78 20.88
C ILE A 75 5.77 -10.28 20.72
N ASP A 76 5.23 -11.10 21.63
CA ASP A 76 5.40 -12.55 21.60
C ASP A 76 4.74 -13.23 20.40
N LYS A 77 3.84 -12.51 19.69
CA LYS A 77 3.15 -13.01 18.52
C LYS A 77 3.89 -12.72 17.22
N ILE A 78 4.94 -11.91 17.27
CA ILE A 78 5.72 -11.52 16.11
C ILE A 78 6.98 -12.35 16.04
N ASP A 79 7.20 -13.03 14.91
CA ASP A 79 8.45 -13.72 14.62
C ASP A 79 9.45 -12.79 13.94
N TYR A 80 8.99 -11.97 13.01
CA TYR A 80 9.83 -11.05 12.26
C TYR A 80 9.19 -9.66 12.15
N LEU A 81 10.00 -8.62 12.33
CA LEU A 81 9.67 -7.23 12.09
C LEU A 81 10.47 -6.73 10.90
N GLU A 82 9.78 -6.25 9.88
CA GLU A 82 10.41 -5.71 8.68
C GLU A 82 9.93 -4.29 8.40
N ILE A 83 10.87 -3.41 8.07
CA ILE A 83 10.61 -2.04 7.68
C ILE A 83 11.02 -1.91 6.22
N GLY A 84 10.13 -1.44 5.39
CA GLY A 84 10.39 -1.33 3.96
C GLY A 84 9.75 -0.12 3.33
N SER A 85 10.16 0.15 2.10
CA SER A 85 9.53 1.15 1.24
C SER A 85 8.14 0.69 0.82
N ALA A 86 7.19 1.62 0.78
CA ALA A 86 5.90 1.37 0.13
C ALA A 86 6.09 0.99 -1.35
N GLY A 87 7.13 1.53 -1.99
CA GLY A 87 7.52 1.17 -3.35
C GLY A 87 6.72 1.90 -4.42
N LEU A 88 7.15 1.71 -5.67
CA LEU A 88 6.50 2.28 -6.86
C LEU A 88 5.23 1.53 -7.23
N GLU A 89 5.22 0.22 -7.00
CA GLU A 89 4.08 -0.65 -7.24
C GLU A 89 3.31 -0.97 -5.95
N ARG A 90 3.24 0.00 -5.04
CA ARG A 90 2.61 -0.20 -3.74
C ARG A 90 1.19 -0.73 -3.86
N SER A 91 0.82 -1.61 -2.94
CA SER A 91 -0.52 -2.19 -2.90
C SER A 91 -1.53 -1.25 -2.24
N VAL A 92 -2.71 -1.14 -2.85
CA VAL A 92 -3.86 -0.47 -2.26
C VAL A 92 -4.74 -1.54 -1.61
N ARG A 93 -4.69 -1.63 -0.29
CA ARG A 93 -5.38 -2.67 0.49
C ARG A 93 -6.48 -2.13 1.38
N ARG A 94 -6.44 -0.83 1.69
CA ARG A 94 -7.34 -0.20 2.66
C ARG A 94 -8.17 0.88 2.00
N LEU A 95 -9.35 1.09 2.53
CA LEU A 95 -10.26 2.13 2.05
C LEU A 95 -9.61 3.51 2.03
N ALA A 96 -8.88 3.87 3.10
CA ALA A 96 -8.19 5.15 3.18
C ALA A 96 -7.13 5.30 2.07
N GLN A 97 -6.40 4.22 1.74
CA GLN A 97 -5.43 4.23 0.65
C GLN A 97 -6.12 4.40 -0.70
N LEU A 98 -7.26 3.75 -0.91
CA LEU A 98 -8.05 3.89 -2.14
C LEU A 98 -8.50 5.33 -2.35
N GLU A 99 -9.00 5.97 -1.30
CA GLU A 99 -9.42 7.37 -1.34
C GLU A 99 -8.27 8.31 -1.68
N GLN A 100 -7.07 8.06 -1.14
CA GLN A 100 -5.85 8.82 -1.47
C GLN A 100 -5.37 8.57 -2.91
N SER A 101 -5.76 7.45 -3.49
CA SER A 101 -5.29 7.01 -4.81
C SER A 101 -6.12 7.56 -5.97
N ILE A 102 -7.20 8.27 -5.69
CA ILE A 102 -8.04 8.87 -6.73
C ILE A 102 -7.21 9.88 -7.54
N GLY A 103 -7.23 9.73 -8.85
CA GLY A 103 -6.42 10.52 -9.78
C GLY A 103 -5.05 9.92 -10.11
N LYS A 104 -4.68 8.82 -9.47
CA LYS A 104 -3.39 8.15 -9.68
C LYS A 104 -3.47 7.07 -10.76
N LYS A 105 -2.34 6.85 -11.42
CA LYS A 105 -2.16 5.72 -12.33
C LYS A 105 -2.04 4.43 -11.51
N VAL A 106 -2.85 3.45 -11.86
CA VAL A 106 -2.89 2.18 -11.15
C VAL A 106 -2.92 1.01 -12.12
N ARG A 107 -2.50 -0.14 -11.64
CA ARG A 107 -2.66 -1.41 -12.29
C ARG A 107 -3.74 -2.19 -11.55
N VAL A 108 -4.75 -2.63 -12.27
CA VAL A 108 -5.89 -3.36 -11.72
C VAL A 108 -5.85 -4.78 -12.21
N LYS A 109 -5.97 -5.73 -11.29
CA LYS A 109 -6.13 -7.16 -11.59
C LYS A 109 -7.51 -7.62 -11.13
N THR A 110 -8.17 -8.43 -11.95
CA THR A 110 -9.49 -8.96 -11.65
C THR A 110 -9.46 -10.48 -11.60
N TYR A 111 -10.40 -11.07 -10.87
CA TYR A 111 -10.53 -12.54 -10.79
C TYR A 111 -10.99 -13.14 -12.10
N LYS A 112 -11.80 -12.40 -12.86
CA LYS A 112 -12.36 -12.81 -14.14
C LYS A 112 -12.28 -11.66 -15.14
N LEU A 113 -12.44 -11.95 -16.44
CA LEU A 113 -12.56 -10.92 -17.45
C LEU A 113 -13.90 -10.20 -17.28
N CYS A 114 -13.85 -8.91 -16.94
CA CYS A 114 -15.03 -8.09 -16.73
C CYS A 114 -15.46 -7.43 -18.04
N GLU A 115 -16.77 -7.21 -18.19
CA GLU A 115 -17.32 -6.53 -19.35
C GLU A 115 -16.74 -5.10 -19.47
N GLY A 116 -16.25 -4.78 -20.66
CA GLY A 116 -15.62 -3.48 -20.94
C GLY A 116 -14.13 -3.39 -20.59
N ALA A 117 -13.59 -4.35 -19.85
CA ALA A 117 -12.18 -4.39 -19.51
C ALA A 117 -11.36 -4.99 -20.66
N PRO A 118 -10.13 -4.47 -20.92
CA PRO A 118 -9.27 -4.97 -21.98
C PRO A 118 -8.69 -6.37 -21.68
N SER A 119 -8.52 -6.71 -20.39
CA SER A 119 -7.96 -7.97 -19.93
C SER A 119 -8.23 -8.11 -18.42
N LYS A 120 -7.72 -9.18 -17.80
CA LYS A 120 -7.77 -9.38 -16.34
C LYS A 120 -6.69 -8.59 -15.59
N ASP A 121 -5.78 -7.98 -16.30
CA ASP A 121 -4.64 -7.23 -15.74
C ASP A 121 -4.37 -6.06 -16.67
N PHE A 122 -4.67 -4.85 -16.24
CA PHE A 122 -4.57 -3.66 -17.09
C PHE A 122 -4.22 -2.42 -16.29
N LYS A 123 -3.67 -1.44 -16.98
CA LYS A 123 -3.30 -0.13 -16.44
C LYS A 123 -4.39 0.89 -16.73
N CYS A 124 -4.63 1.78 -15.78
CA CYS A 124 -5.63 2.84 -15.90
C CYS A 124 -5.39 3.94 -14.87
N VAL A 125 -6.26 4.95 -14.89
CA VAL A 125 -6.34 5.97 -13.85
C VAL A 125 -7.55 5.66 -12.99
N LEU A 126 -7.37 5.66 -11.67
CA LEU A 126 -8.47 5.54 -10.72
C LEU A 126 -9.17 6.89 -10.65
N SER A 127 -10.36 6.99 -11.26
CA SER A 127 -11.12 8.24 -11.36
C SER A 127 -12.02 8.50 -10.17
N GLY A 128 -12.48 7.45 -9.49
CA GLY A 128 -13.37 7.59 -8.36
C GLY A 128 -13.78 6.26 -7.73
N TYR A 129 -14.48 6.37 -6.62
CA TYR A 129 -15.03 5.25 -5.88
C TYR A 129 -16.31 5.71 -5.17
N ASP A 130 -17.39 4.98 -5.35
CA ASP A 130 -18.71 5.35 -4.81
C ASP A 130 -19.12 4.57 -3.55
N GLY A 131 -18.22 3.75 -3.01
CA GLY A 131 -18.50 2.86 -1.88
C GLY A 131 -18.68 1.39 -2.28
N GLU A 132 -18.90 1.11 -3.55
CA GLU A 132 -19.10 -0.24 -4.10
C GLU A 132 -18.32 -0.46 -5.41
N LYS A 133 -18.35 0.53 -6.29
CA LYS A 133 -17.73 0.45 -7.61
C LYS A 133 -16.60 1.44 -7.78
N LEU A 134 -15.57 0.99 -8.49
CA LEU A 134 -14.45 1.81 -8.93
C LEU A 134 -14.79 2.43 -10.28
N ALA A 135 -14.50 3.71 -10.44
CA ALA A 135 -14.52 4.36 -11.74
C ALA A 135 -13.07 4.40 -12.27
N LEU A 136 -12.87 3.83 -13.44
CA LEU A 136 -11.55 3.69 -14.07
C LEU A 136 -11.57 4.35 -15.44
N THR A 137 -10.48 5.03 -15.79
CA THR A 137 -10.31 5.69 -17.10
C THR A 137 -9.00 5.24 -17.72
N GLY A 138 -9.03 4.87 -18.99
CA GLY A 138 -7.85 4.42 -19.71
C GLY A 138 -8.07 4.43 -21.22
N ASP A 139 -7.20 3.75 -21.95
CA ASP A 139 -7.31 3.64 -23.43
C ASP A 139 -8.62 2.99 -23.88
N PHE A 140 -9.22 2.19 -23.02
CA PHE A 140 -10.54 1.56 -23.22
C PHE A 140 -11.73 2.53 -23.01
N GLY A 141 -11.46 3.77 -22.62
CA GLY A 141 -12.47 4.77 -22.23
C GLY A 141 -12.76 4.74 -20.74
N GLU A 142 -14.03 4.79 -20.36
CA GLU A 142 -14.47 4.74 -18.97
C GLU A 142 -15.01 3.37 -18.63
N LEU A 143 -14.68 2.87 -17.44
CA LEU A 143 -15.07 1.56 -16.95
C LEU A 143 -15.49 1.66 -15.50
N SER A 144 -16.56 0.96 -15.14
CA SER A 144 -17.01 0.82 -13.76
C SER A 144 -16.91 -0.66 -13.37
N LEU A 145 -16.16 -0.93 -12.29
CA LEU A 145 -15.98 -2.29 -11.77
C LEU A 145 -16.38 -2.35 -10.30
N SER A 146 -17.07 -3.43 -9.94
CA SER A 146 -17.28 -3.74 -8.53
C SER A 146 -15.94 -4.09 -7.86
N VAL A 147 -15.69 -3.56 -6.67
CA VAL A 147 -14.51 -3.89 -5.87
C VAL A 147 -14.43 -5.41 -5.61
N ALA A 148 -15.57 -6.08 -5.52
CA ALA A 148 -15.62 -7.53 -5.33
C ALA A 148 -14.99 -8.34 -6.49
N ASP A 149 -14.99 -7.78 -7.70
CA ASP A 149 -14.40 -8.43 -8.89
C ASP A 149 -12.90 -8.18 -9.01
N VAL A 150 -12.36 -7.23 -8.24
CA VAL A 150 -10.95 -6.85 -8.27
C VAL A 150 -10.14 -7.72 -7.32
N SER A 151 -9.04 -8.29 -7.80
CA SER A 151 -8.12 -9.11 -6.99
C SER A 151 -6.97 -8.31 -6.41
N ALA A 152 -6.51 -7.26 -7.10
CA ALA A 152 -5.43 -6.40 -6.62
C ALA A 152 -5.46 -5.03 -7.32
N ILE A 153 -5.04 -4.02 -6.60
CA ILE A 153 -4.77 -2.68 -7.12
C ILE A 153 -3.38 -2.29 -6.64
N ASN A 154 -2.52 -1.91 -7.57
CA ASN A 154 -1.18 -1.44 -7.29
C ASN A 154 -0.94 -0.12 -8.02
N TYR A 155 -0.09 0.75 -7.46
CA TYR A 155 0.33 1.95 -8.17
C TYR A 155 1.17 1.58 -9.39
N ASP A 156 1.09 2.40 -10.41
CA ASP A 156 1.90 2.30 -11.62
C ASP A 156 2.67 3.61 -11.81
N ASP A 157 3.73 3.78 -11.01
CA ASP A 157 4.53 5.01 -10.97
C ASP A 157 5.79 4.93 -11.85
N PHE A 158 5.95 3.88 -12.65
CA PHE A 158 7.14 3.70 -13.48
C PHE A 158 7.35 4.83 -14.49
N ASP A 159 6.27 5.30 -15.11
CA ASP A 159 6.36 6.36 -16.12
C ASP A 159 6.84 7.69 -15.53
N ASP A 160 6.50 7.95 -14.27
CA ASP A 160 6.88 9.19 -13.60
C ASP A 160 8.38 9.22 -13.24
N GLN A 161 9.01 8.06 -13.06
CA GLN A 161 10.46 7.96 -12.82
C GLN A 161 11.29 8.09 -14.11
N GLU A 162 10.81 7.51 -15.19
CA GLU A 162 11.48 7.67 -16.49
C GLU A 162 11.56 9.14 -16.90
N LEU A 163 10.52 9.92 -16.61
CA LEU A 163 10.51 11.37 -16.87
C LEU A 163 11.49 12.16 -15.99
N ILE A 164 11.83 11.67 -14.81
CA ILE A 164 12.77 12.33 -13.90
C ILE A 164 14.22 12.03 -14.34
N GLU A 165 14.51 10.82 -14.81
CA GLU A 165 15.83 10.42 -15.29
C GLU A 165 16.18 11.09 -16.62
N ASP A 166 15.20 11.25 -17.50
CA ASP A 166 15.38 11.95 -18.79
C ASP A 166 15.48 13.48 -18.64
N GLY A 167 15.20 14.02 -17.47
CA GLY A 167 15.26 15.45 -17.16
C GLY A 167 16.61 15.96 -16.69
N GLU A 168 17.62 15.10 -16.63
CA GLU A 168 19.01 15.47 -16.39
C GLU A 168 19.73 15.72 -17.72
#